data_70473d9cc6fbfd23cb91b04eef8f25d4
#
_entry.id   70473d9cc6fbfd23cb91b04eef8f25d4
#
_cell.length_a   1.000
_cell.length_b   1.000
_cell.length_c   1.000
_cell.angle_alpha   90.00
_cell.angle_beta   90.00
_cell.angle_gamma   90.00
#
_symmetry.space_group_name_H-M   'P 1'
#
loop_
_entity.id
_entity.type
_entity.pdbx_description
1 polymer ?
#
loop_
_entity_poly.entity_id
_entity_poly.type
_entity_poly.pdbx_seq_one_letter_code
_entity_poly.pdbx_strand_id
1 'polypeptide(L)'
;MNTLRKFVFVLLLLLMSLSPTSAQLADYESAKHDIIVYRDGIVLVVQQFKINQSVAQINVPLLSPSASTIFATDQSKAPMAFDLAGRNITVHTLGATAATVEYQVADITSKEGAVWTLKINLLTKANFTLPEQATITFLNAIPETISLGGGKPVLLLGPGSWEISYTLPVTVQLQPDPQAQPQPAPSPQTGVNLSTLWIPAVGVAAAVGAFLFYRMRRFPQIDTDVKLRPEEEALLNFLAESGKKALESDLRKKFVIPKTSMWRMSKRLERMGYVKINRYGSQNELELLKKP
;
A
#
# COMPACT_ATOMS: atom_id res chain seq x y z
N MET A 1 7.67 19.51 75.76
CA MET A 1 6.38 19.45 74.99
C MET A 1 6.47 19.99 73.56
N ASN A 2 7.44 20.82 73.20
CA ASN A 2 7.58 21.38 71.85
C ASN A 2 8.28 20.51 70.78
N THR A 3 9.17 19.60 71.19
CA THR A 3 9.89 18.75 70.27
C THR A 3 9.06 17.60 69.72
N LEU A 4 8.21 16.99 70.53
CA LEU A 4 7.29 15.94 70.10
C LEU A 4 6.23 16.47 69.07
N ARG A 5 5.76 17.71 69.28
CA ARG A 5 4.81 18.34 68.38
C ARG A 5 5.41 18.69 67.02
N LYS A 6 6.71 19.07 67.01
CA LYS A 6 7.47 19.30 65.76
C LYS A 6 7.73 17.98 65.01
N PHE A 7 8.02 16.90 65.73
CA PHE A 7 8.26 15.59 65.13
C PHE A 7 6.97 15.02 64.49
N VAL A 8 5.82 15.15 65.15
CA VAL A 8 4.52 14.72 64.61
C VAL A 8 4.15 15.56 63.40
N PHE A 9 4.47 16.86 63.37
CA PHE A 9 4.16 17.74 62.23
C PHE A 9 5.04 17.39 61.00
N VAL A 10 6.33 17.08 61.20
CA VAL A 10 7.24 16.65 60.16
C VAL A 10 6.84 15.26 59.61
N LEU A 11 6.42 14.32 60.48
CA LEU A 11 5.92 13.02 60.07
C LEU A 11 4.63 13.11 59.28
N LEU A 12 3.71 14.04 59.65
CA LEU A 12 2.48 14.28 58.93
C LEU A 12 2.74 14.91 57.55
N LEU A 13 3.71 15.81 57.45
CA LEU A 13 4.15 16.43 56.19
C LEU A 13 4.82 15.37 55.26
N LEU A 14 5.57 14.42 55.83
CA LEU A 14 6.19 13.33 55.07
C LEU A 14 5.15 12.33 54.55
N LEU A 15 4.05 12.07 55.26
CA LEU A 15 2.94 11.23 54.81
C LEU A 15 2.10 11.87 53.73
N MET A 16 2.01 13.19 53.68
CA MET A 16 1.29 13.91 52.61
C MET A 16 2.04 13.95 51.27
N SER A 17 3.37 13.65 51.27
CA SER A 17 4.18 13.60 50.04
C SER A 17 4.12 12.25 49.29
N LEU A 18 3.46 11.21 49.85
CA LEU A 18 3.13 9.98 49.14
C LEU A 18 1.82 10.20 48.31
N SER A 19 1.89 11.02 47.29
CA SER A 19 0.85 11.04 46.25
C SER A 19 0.85 9.66 45.62
N PRO A 20 -0.28 8.93 45.57
CA PRO A 20 -0.33 7.71 44.80
C PRO A 20 -0.08 8.10 43.33
N THR A 21 1.05 7.67 42.78
CA THR A 21 1.27 7.73 41.37
C THR A 21 0.27 6.76 40.75
N SER A 22 -0.91 7.27 40.39
CA SER A 22 -1.86 6.53 39.58
C SER A 22 -1.13 6.17 38.31
N ALA A 23 -0.75 4.91 38.15
CA ALA A 23 -0.29 4.37 36.87
C ALA A 23 -1.51 4.54 35.93
N GLN A 24 -1.49 5.60 35.12
CA GLN A 24 -2.49 5.81 34.08
C GLN A 24 -2.32 4.66 33.09
N LEU A 25 -3.28 3.74 33.06
CA LEU A 25 -3.31 2.71 32.04
C LEU A 25 -3.22 3.41 30.69
N ALA A 26 -2.31 3.00 29.86
CA ALA A 26 -2.17 3.54 28.51
C ALA A 26 -3.50 3.32 27.78
N ASP A 27 -3.98 4.36 27.08
CA ASP A 27 -5.25 4.33 26.35
C ASP A 27 -5.24 3.23 25.27
N TYR A 28 -4.07 2.89 24.78
CA TYR A 28 -3.84 1.83 23.80
C TYR A 28 -2.44 1.23 23.91
N GLU A 29 -2.29 0.02 23.37
CA GLU A 29 -1.02 -0.68 23.17
C GLU A 29 -0.76 -0.85 21.67
N SER A 30 0.45 -0.50 21.20
CA SER A 30 0.87 -0.79 19.82
C SER A 30 1.05 -2.30 19.65
N ALA A 31 0.20 -2.95 18.86
CA ALA A 31 0.23 -4.39 18.64
C ALA A 31 1.12 -4.77 17.45
N LYS A 32 1.11 -3.98 16.38
CA LYS A 32 1.88 -4.22 15.17
C LYS A 32 2.11 -2.92 14.41
N HIS A 33 3.29 -2.80 13.82
CA HIS A 33 3.65 -1.65 12.99
C HIS A 33 4.37 -2.17 11.74
N ASP A 34 3.72 -2.08 10.58
CA ASP A 34 4.27 -2.50 9.30
C ASP A 34 4.51 -1.25 8.43
N ILE A 35 5.70 -1.16 7.84
CA ILE A 35 6.11 -0.09 6.94
C ILE A 35 6.52 -0.73 5.62
N ILE A 36 5.83 -0.43 4.55
CA ILE A 36 6.01 -1.04 3.24
C ILE A 36 6.41 0.03 2.23
N VAL A 37 7.62 -0.08 1.70
CA VAL A 37 8.16 0.84 0.70
C VAL A 37 7.83 0.33 -0.70
N TYR A 38 7.27 1.18 -1.54
CA TYR A 38 7.01 0.88 -2.94
C TYR A 38 8.15 1.33 -3.84
N ARG A 39 8.19 0.82 -5.08
CA ARG A 39 9.25 1.13 -6.06
C ARG A 39 9.31 2.60 -6.49
N ASP A 40 8.23 3.32 -6.33
CA ASP A 40 8.09 4.76 -6.64
C ASP A 40 8.46 5.67 -5.46
N GLY A 41 8.89 5.08 -4.33
CA GLY A 41 9.27 5.79 -3.11
C GLY A 41 8.10 6.13 -2.18
N ILE A 42 6.86 5.81 -2.55
CA ILE A 42 5.74 5.93 -1.62
C ILE A 42 5.88 4.87 -0.54
N VAL A 43 5.58 5.23 0.69
CA VAL A 43 5.62 4.34 1.85
C VAL A 43 4.21 4.17 2.41
N LEU A 44 3.75 2.93 2.48
CA LEU A 44 2.52 2.56 3.17
C LEU A 44 2.85 2.19 4.61
N VAL A 45 2.16 2.80 5.54
CA VAL A 45 2.29 2.55 6.98
C VAL A 45 1.00 1.95 7.48
N VAL A 46 1.10 0.83 8.19
CA VAL A 46 -0.03 0.13 8.82
C VAL A 46 0.29 -0.03 10.30
N GLN A 47 -0.47 0.65 11.15
CA GLN A 47 -0.34 0.59 12.60
C GLN A 47 -1.58 -0.08 13.20
N GLN A 48 -1.37 -1.12 13.99
CA GLN A 48 -2.43 -1.84 14.68
C GLN A 48 -2.30 -1.60 16.19
N PHE A 49 -3.41 -1.30 16.82
CA PHE A 49 -3.49 -0.99 18.24
C PHE A 49 -4.52 -1.89 18.92
N LYS A 50 -4.19 -2.34 20.13
CA LYS A 50 -5.16 -2.85 21.09
C LYS A 50 -5.67 -1.67 21.91
N ILE A 51 -6.96 -1.55 22.06
CA ILE A 51 -7.61 -0.41 22.70
C ILE A 51 -8.36 -0.88 23.94
N ASN A 52 -8.28 -0.10 25.00
CA ASN A 52 -9.15 -0.28 26.15
C ASN A 52 -10.57 0.20 25.78
N GLN A 53 -11.57 -0.67 25.90
CA GLN A 53 -12.97 -0.37 25.55
C GLN A 53 -13.57 0.85 26.26
N SER A 54 -13.00 1.23 27.41
CA SER A 54 -13.46 2.39 28.19
C SER A 54 -13.01 3.73 27.58
N VAL A 55 -12.10 3.69 26.60
CA VAL A 55 -11.50 4.88 26.00
C VAL A 55 -12.34 5.31 24.80
N ALA A 56 -12.83 6.54 24.81
CA ALA A 56 -13.69 7.08 23.73
C ALA A 56 -12.89 7.47 22.47
N GLN A 57 -11.59 7.77 22.62
CA GLN A 57 -10.71 8.17 21.53
C GLN A 57 -9.24 7.85 21.86
N ILE A 58 -8.43 7.59 20.85
CA ILE A 58 -6.98 7.44 20.97
C ILE A 58 -6.28 8.47 20.09
N ASN A 59 -5.14 8.97 20.56
CA ASN A 59 -4.28 9.89 19.79
C ASN A 59 -3.01 9.15 19.35
N VAL A 60 -2.84 9.00 18.04
CA VAL A 60 -1.75 8.23 17.44
C VAL A 60 -0.84 9.16 16.65
N PRO A 61 0.47 9.16 16.91
CA PRO A 61 1.43 9.91 16.10
C PRO A 61 1.65 9.25 14.74
N LEU A 62 1.61 10.06 13.68
CA LEU A 62 1.96 9.64 12.33
C LEU A 62 3.46 9.81 12.08
N LEU A 63 4.04 9.03 11.16
CA LEU A 63 5.45 9.15 10.80
C LEU A 63 5.79 10.50 10.14
N SER A 64 4.84 11.09 9.43
CA SER A 64 4.99 12.41 8.79
C SER A 64 3.71 13.22 8.88
N PRO A 65 3.81 14.58 8.95
CA PRO A 65 2.65 15.46 8.82
C PRO A 65 2.07 15.45 7.40
N SER A 66 2.82 14.98 6.40
CA SER A 66 2.39 14.86 4.99
C SER A 66 1.66 13.55 4.70
N ALA A 67 1.18 12.86 5.76
CA ALA A 67 0.41 11.63 5.60
C ALA A 67 -0.85 11.88 4.76
N SER A 68 -1.08 10.99 3.82
CA SER A 68 -2.20 11.03 2.87
C SER A 68 -2.89 9.68 2.78
N THR A 69 -4.09 9.65 2.19
CA THR A 69 -4.82 8.38 1.99
C THR A 69 -5.01 7.63 3.31
N ILE A 70 -5.47 8.35 4.35
CA ILE A 70 -5.57 7.81 5.71
C ILE A 70 -6.87 7.04 5.87
N PHE A 71 -6.78 5.87 6.49
CA PHE A 71 -7.90 5.02 6.87
C PHE A 71 -7.73 4.56 8.31
N ALA A 72 -8.83 4.63 9.07
CA ALA A 72 -8.93 4.00 10.37
C ALA A 72 -10.07 2.96 10.32
N THR A 73 -9.79 1.76 10.80
CA THR A 73 -10.78 0.67 10.87
C THR A 73 -10.70 -0.05 12.21
N ASP A 74 -11.82 -0.60 12.66
CA ASP A 74 -11.91 -1.41 13.87
C ASP A 74 -11.49 -2.89 13.63
N GLN A 75 -11.66 -3.74 14.65
CA GLN A 75 -11.37 -5.18 14.59
C GLN A 75 -12.21 -5.92 13.54
N SER A 76 -13.38 -5.40 13.16
CA SER A 76 -14.26 -5.96 12.12
C SER A 76 -14.01 -5.38 10.74
N LYS A 77 -12.99 -4.51 10.63
CA LYS A 77 -12.66 -3.70 9.42
C LYS A 77 -13.74 -2.67 9.06
N ALA A 78 -14.61 -2.32 10.01
CA ALA A 78 -15.52 -1.20 9.83
C ALA A 78 -14.76 0.13 9.93
N PRO A 79 -15.12 1.14 9.12
CA PRO A 79 -14.45 2.43 9.16
C PRO A 79 -14.74 3.16 10.47
N MET A 80 -13.69 3.76 11.04
CA MET A 80 -13.75 4.58 12.24
C MET A 80 -13.61 6.06 11.85
N ALA A 81 -14.32 6.94 12.56
CA ALA A 81 -14.15 8.39 12.43
C ALA A 81 -12.81 8.81 13.05
N PHE A 82 -12.18 9.82 12.44
CA PHE A 82 -10.94 10.36 12.95
C PHE A 82 -10.77 11.85 12.58
N ASP A 83 -9.99 12.56 13.39
CA ASP A 83 -9.55 13.93 13.16
C ASP A 83 -8.03 14.00 13.00
N LEU A 84 -7.56 14.91 12.14
CA LEU A 84 -6.14 15.14 11.89
C LEU A 84 -5.70 16.48 12.48
N ALA A 85 -4.60 16.44 13.23
CA ALA A 85 -3.95 17.64 13.78
C ALA A 85 -2.43 17.54 13.60
N GLY A 86 -1.91 18.06 12.50
CA GLY A 86 -0.49 18.00 12.16
C GLY A 86 0.02 16.56 12.02
N ARG A 87 0.90 16.12 12.93
CA ARG A 87 1.44 14.74 12.96
C ARG A 87 0.59 13.76 13.77
N ASN A 88 -0.54 14.16 14.29
CA ASN A 88 -1.37 13.30 15.13
C ASN A 88 -2.71 13.03 14.47
N ILE A 89 -3.17 11.80 14.63
CA ILE A 89 -4.53 11.38 14.28
C ILE A 89 -5.26 11.01 15.57
N THR A 90 -6.42 11.62 15.80
CA THR A 90 -7.33 11.22 16.87
C THR A 90 -8.39 10.30 16.29
N VAL A 91 -8.41 9.04 16.72
CA VAL A 91 -9.38 8.03 16.26
C VAL A 91 -10.45 7.86 17.32
N HIS A 92 -11.72 8.00 16.92
CA HIS A 92 -12.88 7.79 17.80
C HIS A 92 -13.20 6.30 17.90
N THR A 93 -13.00 5.72 19.08
CA THR A 93 -13.02 4.27 19.29
C THR A 93 -14.41 3.69 19.43
N LEU A 94 -15.37 4.42 20.01
CA LEU A 94 -16.77 4.02 20.20
C LEU A 94 -16.93 2.60 20.76
N GLY A 95 -16.04 2.19 21.69
CA GLY A 95 -16.05 0.85 22.30
C GLY A 95 -15.32 -0.23 21.50
N ALA A 96 -14.57 0.13 20.45
CA ALA A 96 -13.72 -0.81 19.72
C ALA A 96 -12.60 -1.36 20.63
N THR A 97 -12.23 -2.64 20.43
CA THR A 97 -11.14 -3.31 21.14
C THR A 97 -9.80 -3.24 20.39
N ALA A 98 -9.85 -2.91 19.11
CA ALA A 98 -8.67 -2.71 18.27
C ALA A 98 -8.94 -1.67 17.20
N ALA A 99 -7.89 -0.97 16.79
CA ALA A 99 -7.90 -0.09 15.63
C ALA A 99 -6.72 -0.40 14.71
N THR A 100 -6.94 -0.24 13.43
CA THR A 100 -5.90 -0.24 12.40
C THR A 100 -5.91 1.11 11.72
N VAL A 101 -4.78 1.82 11.78
CA VAL A 101 -4.57 3.06 11.05
C VAL A 101 -3.62 2.79 9.90
N GLU A 102 -4.09 3.04 8.68
CA GLU A 102 -3.33 2.85 7.44
C GLU A 102 -3.21 4.19 6.71
N TYR A 103 -2.01 4.55 6.26
CA TYR A 103 -1.77 5.80 5.55
C TYR A 103 -0.54 5.72 4.66
N GLN A 104 -0.43 6.65 3.71
CA GLN A 104 0.70 6.78 2.81
C GLN A 104 1.50 8.05 3.11
N VAL A 105 2.83 7.96 2.98
CA VAL A 105 3.76 9.07 3.08
C VAL A 105 4.74 9.01 1.91
N ALA A 106 5.16 10.18 1.41
CA ALA A 106 6.10 10.29 0.29
C ALA A 106 7.34 11.13 0.64
N ASP A 107 7.32 11.87 1.72
CA ASP A 107 8.36 12.83 2.13
C ASP A 107 9.48 12.23 2.99
N ILE A 108 9.36 10.97 3.40
CA ILE A 108 10.39 10.25 4.17
C ILE A 108 11.38 9.50 3.28
N THR A 109 11.17 9.50 1.96
CA THR A 109 12.05 8.90 0.96
C THR A 109 12.61 9.97 0.04
N SER A 110 13.86 9.82 -0.35
CA SER A 110 14.52 10.64 -1.37
C SER A 110 15.27 9.75 -2.34
N LYS A 111 15.48 10.23 -3.56
CA LYS A 111 16.22 9.50 -4.59
C LYS A 111 17.31 10.38 -5.19
N GLU A 112 18.54 9.88 -5.14
CA GLU A 112 19.70 10.50 -5.78
C GLU A 112 20.35 9.50 -6.74
N GLY A 113 20.24 9.76 -8.04
CA GLY A 113 20.68 8.84 -9.08
C GLY A 113 19.95 7.49 -8.99
N ALA A 114 20.68 6.40 -8.74
CA ALA A 114 20.14 5.06 -8.58
C ALA A 114 19.81 4.70 -7.12
N VAL A 115 20.23 5.53 -6.15
CA VAL A 115 20.12 5.26 -4.72
C VAL A 115 18.87 5.90 -4.16
N TRP A 116 18.05 5.11 -3.49
CA TRP A 116 16.94 5.55 -2.66
C TRP A 116 17.42 5.63 -1.21
N THR A 117 17.09 6.71 -0.52
CA THR A 117 17.36 6.87 0.92
C THR A 117 16.06 7.15 1.65
N LEU A 118 15.81 6.40 2.71
CA LEU A 118 14.67 6.57 3.60
C LEU A 118 15.19 6.99 4.98
N LYS A 119 14.54 8.02 5.58
CA LYS A 119 14.84 8.51 6.92
C LYS A 119 13.58 8.54 7.75
N ILE A 120 13.58 7.78 8.86
CA ILE A 120 12.43 7.67 9.76
C ILE A 120 12.88 7.68 11.23
N ASN A 121 11.96 8.12 12.09
CA ASN A 121 12.12 8.00 13.54
C ASN A 121 10.97 7.14 14.09
N LEU A 122 11.30 5.96 14.61
CA LEU A 122 10.36 4.99 15.13
C LEU A 122 10.23 5.13 16.65
N LEU A 123 8.99 5.20 17.15
CA LEU A 123 8.69 5.18 18.58
C LEU A 123 8.56 3.76 19.12
N THR A 124 8.18 2.82 18.26
CA THR A 124 8.00 1.40 18.58
C THR A 124 8.66 0.53 17.53
N LYS A 125 8.83 -0.76 17.81
CA LYS A 125 9.32 -1.73 16.82
C LYS A 125 8.41 -1.78 15.61
N ALA A 126 9.03 -1.90 14.41
CA ALA A 126 8.31 -1.98 13.15
C ALA A 126 8.92 -3.02 12.22
N ASN A 127 8.07 -3.72 11.48
CA ASN A 127 8.47 -4.50 10.31
C ASN A 127 8.60 -3.57 9.12
N PHE A 128 9.76 -3.55 8.53
CA PHE A 128 10.11 -2.70 7.40
C PHE A 128 10.33 -3.55 6.15
N THR A 129 9.48 -3.40 5.15
CA THR A 129 9.53 -4.17 3.91
C THR A 129 9.97 -3.29 2.76
N LEU A 130 11.10 -3.62 2.14
CA LEU A 130 11.61 -2.96 0.94
C LEU A 130 10.94 -3.49 -0.33
N PRO A 131 11.02 -2.76 -1.44
CA PRO A 131 10.57 -3.25 -2.74
C PRO A 131 11.24 -4.56 -3.12
N GLU A 132 10.56 -5.34 -3.95
CA GLU A 132 11.14 -6.57 -4.51
C GLU A 132 12.44 -6.29 -5.26
N GLN A 133 13.44 -7.16 -5.07
CA GLN A 133 14.80 -7.04 -5.63
C GLN A 133 15.58 -5.81 -5.15
N ALA A 134 15.14 -5.14 -4.09
CA ALA A 134 15.93 -4.07 -3.50
C ALA A 134 17.23 -4.62 -2.92
N THR A 135 18.34 -3.95 -3.20
CA THR A 135 19.64 -4.24 -2.60
C THR A 135 19.98 -3.15 -1.59
N ILE A 136 20.09 -3.50 -0.31
CA ILE A 136 20.46 -2.56 0.75
C ILE A 136 21.93 -2.19 0.57
N THR A 137 22.21 -0.89 0.50
CA THR A 137 23.57 -0.35 0.33
C THR A 137 24.10 0.31 1.59
N PHE A 138 23.20 0.77 2.47
CA PHE A 138 23.59 1.42 3.73
C PHE A 138 22.49 1.25 4.78
N LEU A 139 22.94 1.07 6.05
CA LEU A 139 22.13 1.13 7.26
C LEU A 139 22.93 1.89 8.32
N ASN A 140 22.32 2.87 8.97
CA ASN A 140 22.99 3.62 10.06
C ASN A 140 23.08 2.83 11.38
N ALA A 141 22.30 1.77 11.53
CA ALA A 141 22.29 0.90 12.70
C ALA A 141 21.98 -0.56 12.29
N ILE A 142 22.19 -1.49 13.22
CA ILE A 142 21.94 -2.92 12.96
C ILE A 142 20.47 -3.23 13.30
N PRO A 143 19.67 -3.74 12.35
CA PRO A 143 18.31 -4.19 12.62
C PRO A 143 18.30 -5.45 13.50
N GLU A 144 17.22 -5.68 14.23
CA GLU A 144 17.07 -6.89 15.05
C GLU A 144 17.08 -8.17 14.21
N THR A 145 16.43 -8.13 13.04
CA THR A 145 16.47 -9.23 12.06
C THR A 145 16.43 -8.69 10.65
N ILE A 146 17.04 -9.43 9.72
CA ILE A 146 16.93 -9.25 8.28
C ILE A 146 16.49 -10.60 7.69
N SER A 147 15.41 -10.59 6.91
CA SER A 147 14.87 -11.78 6.26
C SER A 147 14.40 -11.47 4.84
N LEU A 148 14.07 -12.50 4.07
CA LEU A 148 13.45 -12.38 2.76
C LEU A 148 12.03 -12.93 2.84
N GLY A 149 11.04 -12.08 2.59
CA GLY A 149 9.64 -12.44 2.51
C GLY A 149 9.10 -12.26 1.09
N GLY A 150 8.90 -13.37 0.36
CA GLY A 150 8.40 -13.30 -1.03
C GLY A 150 9.29 -12.51 -1.99
N GLY A 151 10.61 -12.63 -1.87
CA GLY A 151 11.59 -11.93 -2.71
C GLY A 151 11.82 -10.47 -2.31
N LYS A 152 11.23 -10.02 -1.20
CA LYS A 152 11.39 -8.66 -0.65
C LYS A 152 12.24 -8.72 0.61
N PRO A 153 13.23 -7.83 0.78
CA PRO A 153 13.93 -7.68 2.06
C PRO A 153 12.96 -7.17 3.14
N VAL A 154 12.94 -7.85 4.28
CA VAL A 154 12.15 -7.49 5.45
C VAL A 154 13.10 -7.33 6.63
N LEU A 155 13.06 -6.17 7.26
CA LEU A 155 13.88 -5.81 8.42
C LEU A 155 12.97 -5.59 9.63
N LEU A 156 13.33 -6.13 10.78
CA LEU A 156 12.73 -5.75 12.06
C LEU A 156 13.57 -4.65 12.68
N LEU A 157 12.99 -3.44 12.74
CA LEU A 157 13.66 -2.25 13.26
C LEU A 157 13.18 -1.95 14.68
N GLY A 158 14.11 -1.70 15.58
CA GLY A 158 13.81 -1.21 16.92
C GLY A 158 13.45 0.28 16.94
N PRO A 159 12.99 0.82 18.10
CA PRO A 159 12.78 2.25 18.28
C PRO A 159 14.07 3.04 18.01
N GLY A 160 13.94 4.25 17.45
CA GLY A 160 15.07 5.14 17.16
C GLY A 160 15.04 5.72 15.74
N SER A 161 16.09 6.47 15.42
CA SER A 161 16.27 7.08 14.10
C SER A 161 16.96 6.11 13.14
N TRP A 162 16.32 5.87 12.01
CA TRP A 162 16.82 4.97 10.98
C TRP A 162 17.07 5.72 9.67
N GLU A 163 18.22 5.44 9.08
CA GLU A 163 18.58 5.83 7.72
C GLU A 163 18.92 4.57 6.93
N ILE A 164 18.15 4.31 5.88
CA ILE A 164 18.25 3.10 5.07
C ILE A 164 18.44 3.52 3.62
N SER A 165 19.57 3.15 3.00
CA SER A 165 19.76 3.35 1.56
C SER A 165 19.72 2.03 0.82
N TYR A 166 19.09 2.02 -0.35
CA TYR A 166 18.95 0.85 -1.20
C TYR A 166 18.91 1.23 -2.67
N THR A 167 19.22 0.28 -3.53
CA THR A 167 19.11 0.39 -4.98
C THR A 167 18.07 -0.59 -5.50
N LEU A 168 17.46 -0.24 -6.63
CA LEU A 168 16.56 -1.11 -7.37
C LEU A 168 17.16 -1.45 -8.73
N PRO A 169 17.01 -2.67 -9.24
CA PRO A 169 17.44 -3.00 -10.58
C PRO A 169 16.72 -2.11 -11.61
N VAL A 170 17.48 -1.59 -12.55
CA VAL A 170 16.92 -0.86 -13.68
C VAL A 170 16.21 -1.87 -14.56
N THR A 171 14.88 -1.78 -14.64
CA THR A 171 14.14 -2.51 -15.65
C THR A 171 14.43 -1.83 -16.99
N VAL A 172 15.43 -2.32 -17.73
CA VAL A 172 15.59 -1.94 -19.12
C VAL A 172 14.36 -2.45 -19.84
N GLN A 173 13.38 -1.59 -20.09
CA GLN A 173 12.43 -1.86 -21.15
C GLN A 173 13.28 -1.92 -22.43
N LEU A 174 13.50 -3.12 -22.92
CA LEU A 174 13.92 -3.32 -24.30
C LEU A 174 12.82 -2.66 -25.13
N GLN A 175 13.03 -1.39 -25.46
CA GLN A 175 12.27 -0.72 -26.49
C GLN A 175 12.52 -1.55 -27.75
N PRO A 176 11.49 -2.08 -28.41
CA PRO A 176 11.71 -2.76 -29.67
C PRO A 176 12.47 -1.78 -30.56
N ASP A 177 13.65 -2.20 -31.03
CA ASP A 177 14.50 -1.41 -31.91
C ASP A 177 13.64 -0.97 -33.14
N PRO A 178 13.41 0.33 -33.38
CA PRO A 178 12.49 0.76 -34.43
C PRO A 178 13.01 0.55 -35.84
N GLN A 179 14.15 -0.12 -36.05
CA GLN A 179 14.65 -0.34 -37.41
C GLN A 179 15.60 -1.56 -37.51
N ALA A 180 15.01 -2.75 -37.55
CA ALA A 180 15.58 -3.73 -38.48
C ALA A 180 14.95 -3.46 -39.86
N GLN A 181 15.54 -2.56 -40.64
CA GLN A 181 15.27 -2.45 -42.07
C GLN A 181 15.49 -3.85 -42.68
N PRO A 182 14.60 -4.38 -43.51
CA PRO A 182 14.84 -5.68 -44.14
C PRO A 182 16.06 -5.58 -45.04
N GLN A 183 17.12 -6.25 -44.65
CA GLN A 183 18.28 -6.46 -45.53
C GLN A 183 17.81 -7.25 -46.74
N PRO A 184 18.13 -6.85 -47.96
CA PRO A 184 17.71 -7.59 -49.17
C PRO A 184 18.18 -9.02 -49.08
N ALA A 185 17.24 -9.94 -49.24
CA ALA A 185 17.48 -11.39 -49.22
C ALA A 185 18.51 -11.77 -50.31
N PRO A 186 19.54 -12.57 -50.01
CA PRO A 186 20.33 -13.20 -51.06
C PRO A 186 19.44 -14.21 -51.77
N SER A 187 19.53 -14.24 -53.10
CA SER A 187 18.79 -15.10 -54.03
C SER A 187 18.87 -16.57 -53.68
N PRO A 188 17.82 -17.35 -53.80
CA PRO A 188 17.81 -18.74 -53.43
C PRO A 188 18.55 -19.62 -54.42
N GLN A 189 19.61 -20.29 -53.99
CA GLN A 189 20.12 -21.48 -54.68
C GLN A 189 19.55 -22.74 -54.08
N THR A 190 18.68 -23.37 -54.87
CA THR A 190 18.50 -24.82 -55.10
C THR A 190 18.26 -25.78 -53.93
N GLY A 191 17.06 -26.32 -53.87
CA GLY A 191 16.85 -27.76 -53.59
C GLY A 191 16.79 -28.18 -52.14
N VAL A 192 15.63 -27.98 -51.49
CA VAL A 192 15.30 -28.68 -50.24
C VAL A 192 14.00 -29.48 -50.45
N ASN A 193 14.08 -30.78 -50.25
CA ASN A 193 12.95 -31.70 -50.28
C ASN A 193 11.84 -31.31 -49.32
N LEU A 194 10.63 -31.06 -49.84
CA LEU A 194 9.45 -30.55 -49.14
C LEU A 194 8.78 -31.51 -48.15
N SER A 195 9.30 -32.72 -48.00
CA SER A 195 8.64 -33.77 -47.17
C SER A 195 9.06 -33.82 -45.69
N THR A 196 10.10 -33.06 -45.27
CA THR A 196 10.61 -33.12 -43.89
C THR A 196 10.23 -31.90 -43.02
N LEU A 197 9.49 -30.92 -43.56
CA LEU A 197 9.17 -29.64 -42.86
C LEU A 197 7.87 -29.65 -42.05
N TRP A 198 7.13 -30.79 -42.02
CA TRP A 198 5.86 -30.85 -41.28
C TRP A 198 6.00 -31.14 -39.78
N ILE A 199 7.10 -31.74 -39.37
CA ILE A 199 7.32 -32.17 -37.96
C ILE A 199 7.52 -31.00 -37.00
N PRO A 200 8.30 -29.94 -37.31
CA PRO A 200 8.44 -28.79 -36.38
C PRO A 200 7.20 -27.89 -36.30
N ALA A 201 6.39 -27.81 -37.39
CA ALA A 201 5.20 -26.95 -37.42
C ALA A 201 4.09 -27.42 -36.46
N VAL A 202 3.91 -28.74 -36.31
CA VAL A 202 2.93 -29.29 -35.36
C VAL A 202 3.37 -29.10 -33.92
N GLY A 203 4.66 -29.19 -33.64
CA GLY A 203 5.22 -28.94 -32.29
C GLY A 203 5.05 -27.48 -31.83
N VAL A 204 5.28 -26.53 -32.73
CA VAL A 204 5.10 -25.09 -32.43
C VAL A 204 3.61 -24.74 -32.25
N ALA A 205 2.74 -25.29 -33.09
CA ALA A 205 1.29 -25.09 -32.96
C ALA A 205 0.73 -25.66 -31.64
N ALA A 206 1.20 -26.83 -31.21
CA ALA A 206 0.86 -27.45 -29.94
C ALA A 206 1.38 -26.62 -28.75
N ALA A 207 2.62 -26.10 -28.80
CA ALA A 207 3.19 -25.25 -27.76
C ALA A 207 2.48 -23.92 -27.64
N VAL A 208 2.12 -23.28 -28.77
CA VAL A 208 1.34 -22.02 -28.78
C VAL A 208 -0.09 -22.27 -28.28
N GLY A 209 -0.73 -23.38 -28.68
CA GLY A 209 -2.05 -23.77 -28.17
C GLY A 209 -2.04 -24.05 -26.66
N ALA A 210 -1.04 -24.76 -26.14
CA ALA A 210 -0.86 -25.02 -24.72
C ALA A 210 -0.56 -23.74 -23.93
N PHE A 211 0.24 -22.81 -24.48
CA PHE A 211 0.54 -21.52 -23.87
C PHE A 211 -0.69 -20.61 -23.83
N LEU A 212 -1.49 -20.55 -24.91
CA LEU A 212 -2.73 -19.79 -24.94
C LEU A 212 -3.77 -20.39 -23.98
N PHE A 213 -3.88 -21.73 -23.92
CA PHE A 213 -4.77 -22.41 -22.98
C PHE A 213 -4.35 -22.20 -21.54
N TYR A 214 -3.05 -22.24 -21.25
CA TYR A 214 -2.51 -21.95 -19.92
C TYR A 214 -2.72 -20.48 -19.53
N ARG A 215 -2.57 -19.56 -20.46
CA ARG A 215 -2.84 -18.12 -20.27
C ARG A 215 -4.32 -17.85 -20.04
N MET A 216 -5.23 -18.52 -20.76
CA MET A 216 -6.69 -18.41 -20.56
C MET A 216 -7.13 -18.98 -19.21
N ARG A 217 -6.48 -20.04 -18.70
CA ARG A 217 -6.77 -20.58 -17.35
C ARG A 217 -6.25 -19.71 -16.20
N ARG A 218 -5.33 -18.77 -16.43
CA ARG A 218 -4.81 -17.84 -15.40
C ARG A 218 -5.65 -16.59 -15.20
N PHE A 219 -6.71 -16.38 -15.97
CA PHE A 219 -7.72 -15.41 -15.56
C PHE A 219 -8.55 -16.09 -14.46
N PRO A 220 -8.50 -15.59 -13.21
CA PRO A 220 -9.42 -16.07 -12.18
C PRO A 220 -10.83 -15.87 -12.74
N GLN A 221 -11.61 -16.93 -12.76
CA GLN A 221 -13.04 -16.85 -12.98
C GLN A 221 -13.57 -15.94 -11.88
N ILE A 222 -13.96 -14.74 -12.27
CA ILE A 222 -14.55 -13.76 -11.36
C ILE A 222 -15.93 -14.33 -11.03
N ASP A 223 -16.11 -14.67 -9.74
CA ASP A 223 -17.41 -15.00 -9.17
C ASP A 223 -18.43 -13.92 -9.57
N THR A 224 -19.40 -14.32 -10.37
CA THR A 224 -20.40 -13.44 -11.00
C THR A 224 -21.50 -13.02 -10.02
N ASP A 225 -21.41 -13.36 -8.73
CA ASP A 225 -22.44 -13.06 -7.72
C ASP A 225 -22.15 -11.82 -6.84
N VAL A 226 -21.16 -11.00 -7.19
CA VAL A 226 -20.94 -9.74 -6.48
C VAL A 226 -21.88 -8.67 -7.02
N LYS A 227 -23.01 -8.49 -6.33
CA LYS A 227 -24.00 -7.45 -6.61
C LYS A 227 -23.34 -6.07 -6.69
N LEU A 228 -23.50 -5.38 -7.82
CA LEU A 228 -23.09 -3.99 -8.02
C LEU A 228 -23.82 -3.09 -7.04
N ARG A 229 -23.14 -2.07 -6.54
CA ARG A 229 -23.79 -1.01 -5.76
C ARG A 229 -24.55 -0.08 -6.70
N PRO A 230 -25.64 0.56 -6.26
CA PRO A 230 -26.41 1.48 -7.11
C PRO A 230 -25.57 2.59 -7.75
N GLU A 231 -24.56 3.09 -7.02
CA GLU A 231 -23.61 4.10 -7.50
C GLU A 231 -22.67 3.57 -8.59
N GLU A 232 -22.25 2.30 -8.48
CA GLU A 232 -21.40 1.62 -9.46
C GLU A 232 -22.17 1.36 -10.76
N GLU A 233 -23.44 0.95 -10.64
CA GLU A 233 -24.32 0.73 -11.77
C GLU A 233 -24.63 2.05 -12.51
N ALA A 234 -24.93 3.13 -11.79
CA ALA A 234 -25.13 4.46 -12.36
C ALA A 234 -23.89 4.95 -13.12
N LEU A 235 -22.68 4.71 -12.60
CA LEU A 235 -21.43 5.06 -13.24
C LEU A 235 -21.19 4.25 -14.53
N LEU A 236 -21.47 2.94 -14.51
CA LEU A 236 -21.31 2.08 -15.68
C LEU A 236 -22.34 2.44 -16.79
N ASN A 237 -23.58 2.74 -16.43
CA ASN A 237 -24.61 3.20 -17.36
C ASN A 237 -24.20 4.53 -18.01
N PHE A 238 -23.69 5.47 -17.20
CA PHE A 238 -23.17 6.73 -17.75
C PHE A 238 -22.01 6.51 -18.72
N LEU A 239 -21.05 5.63 -18.40
CA LEU A 239 -19.95 5.28 -19.31
C LEU A 239 -20.47 4.66 -20.60
N ALA A 240 -21.53 3.83 -20.53
CA ALA A 240 -22.15 3.23 -21.72
C ALA A 240 -22.76 4.27 -22.65
N GLU A 241 -23.34 5.35 -22.09
CA GLU A 241 -23.94 6.47 -22.83
C GLU A 241 -22.91 7.48 -23.35
N SER A 242 -21.80 7.68 -22.61
CA SER A 242 -20.79 8.69 -22.92
C SER A 242 -19.65 8.22 -23.83
N GLY A 243 -19.89 7.21 -24.70
CA GLY A 243 -18.89 6.75 -25.67
C GLY A 243 -17.88 5.73 -25.10
N LYS A 244 -18.22 5.05 -24.02
CA LYS A 244 -17.45 3.99 -23.35
C LYS A 244 -16.15 4.44 -22.67
N LYS A 245 -15.78 5.73 -22.73
CA LYS A 245 -14.58 6.28 -22.11
C LYS A 245 -14.88 7.60 -21.43
N ALA A 246 -14.31 7.80 -20.23
CA ALA A 246 -14.37 9.08 -19.54
C ALA A 246 -13.20 9.24 -18.59
N LEU A 247 -12.77 10.49 -18.37
CA LEU A 247 -11.74 10.79 -17.38
C LEU A 247 -12.30 10.63 -15.96
N GLU A 248 -11.50 10.05 -15.07
CA GLU A 248 -11.86 9.89 -13.65
C GLU A 248 -12.22 11.23 -13.00
N SER A 249 -11.56 12.32 -13.40
CA SER A 249 -11.87 13.69 -12.95
C SER A 249 -13.28 14.16 -13.30
N ASP A 250 -13.77 13.81 -14.49
CA ASP A 250 -15.07 14.25 -14.99
C ASP A 250 -16.20 13.43 -14.37
N LEU A 251 -15.98 12.12 -14.23
CA LEU A 251 -16.89 11.23 -13.50
C LEU A 251 -17.04 11.70 -12.04
N ARG A 252 -15.94 12.08 -11.42
CA ARG A 252 -15.92 12.57 -10.03
C ARG A 252 -16.74 13.84 -9.87
N LYS A 253 -16.62 14.79 -10.79
CA LYS A 253 -17.40 16.03 -10.78
C LYS A 253 -18.88 15.76 -10.99
N LYS A 254 -19.22 14.88 -11.95
CA LYS A 254 -20.61 14.57 -12.29
C LYS A 254 -21.35 13.85 -11.16
N PHE A 255 -20.71 12.88 -10.53
CA PHE A 255 -21.32 12.09 -9.44
C PHE A 255 -21.05 12.66 -8.05
N VAL A 256 -20.35 13.80 -7.95
CA VAL A 256 -19.98 14.47 -6.68
C VAL A 256 -19.27 13.50 -5.72
N ILE A 257 -18.37 12.66 -6.28
CA ILE A 257 -17.67 11.62 -5.52
C ILE A 257 -16.27 12.14 -5.12
N PRO A 258 -15.84 12.00 -3.86
CA PRO A 258 -14.47 12.29 -3.43
C PRO A 258 -13.43 11.48 -4.21
N LYS A 259 -12.23 12.04 -4.43
CA LYS A 259 -11.15 11.43 -5.21
C LYS A 259 -10.82 9.99 -4.77
N THR A 260 -10.76 9.76 -3.48
CA THR A 260 -10.44 8.46 -2.88
C THR A 260 -11.54 7.42 -3.12
N SER A 261 -12.81 7.84 -2.98
CA SER A 261 -13.97 6.96 -3.21
C SER A 261 -14.09 6.57 -4.69
N MET A 262 -13.85 7.54 -5.59
CA MET A 262 -13.84 7.29 -7.04
C MET A 262 -12.75 6.30 -7.43
N TRP A 263 -11.53 6.48 -6.94
CA TRP A 263 -10.42 5.56 -7.20
C TRP A 263 -10.72 4.13 -6.71
N ARG A 264 -11.31 3.99 -5.50
CA ARG A 264 -11.71 2.67 -4.98
C ARG A 264 -12.77 2.00 -5.82
N MET A 265 -13.79 2.79 -6.22
CA MET A 265 -14.86 2.32 -7.10
C MET A 265 -14.29 1.87 -8.44
N SER A 266 -13.44 2.68 -9.07
CA SER A 266 -12.75 2.35 -10.32
C SER A 266 -11.93 1.07 -10.20
N LYS A 267 -11.14 0.93 -9.13
CA LYS A 267 -10.33 -0.28 -8.87
C LYS A 267 -11.18 -1.52 -8.57
N ARG A 268 -12.32 -1.37 -7.91
CA ARG A 268 -13.24 -2.47 -7.70
C ARG A 268 -13.89 -2.91 -9.02
N LEU A 269 -14.38 -1.96 -9.81
CA LEU A 269 -14.97 -2.23 -11.13
C LEU A 269 -13.97 -2.84 -12.12
N GLU A 270 -12.68 -2.43 -12.04
CA GLU A 270 -11.60 -3.03 -12.81
C GLU A 270 -11.36 -4.49 -12.41
N ARG A 271 -11.32 -4.79 -11.10
CA ARG A 271 -11.21 -6.18 -10.60
C ARG A 271 -12.39 -7.05 -11.02
N MET A 272 -13.59 -6.48 -11.07
CA MET A 272 -14.79 -7.18 -11.53
C MET A 272 -14.90 -7.27 -13.05
N GLY A 273 -13.95 -6.69 -13.80
CA GLY A 273 -13.89 -6.75 -15.24
C GLY A 273 -14.92 -5.89 -16.00
N TYR A 274 -15.56 -4.93 -15.30
CA TYR A 274 -16.49 -4.00 -15.94
C TYR A 274 -15.81 -2.84 -16.65
N VAL A 275 -14.68 -2.36 -16.10
CA VAL A 275 -13.90 -1.26 -16.69
C VAL A 275 -12.42 -1.61 -16.77
N LYS A 276 -11.70 -0.89 -17.63
CA LYS A 276 -10.24 -0.84 -17.70
C LYS A 276 -9.78 0.56 -17.36
N ILE A 277 -8.75 0.68 -16.52
CA ILE A 277 -8.16 1.96 -16.17
C ILE A 277 -6.95 2.18 -17.06
N ASN A 278 -7.02 3.16 -17.94
CA ASN A 278 -5.92 3.61 -18.79
C ASN A 278 -5.32 4.90 -18.23
N ARG A 279 -4.03 5.11 -18.39
CA ARG A 279 -3.38 6.36 -17.99
C ARG A 279 -3.39 7.34 -19.17
N TYR A 280 -4.03 8.49 -18.99
CA TYR A 280 -4.06 9.56 -19.98
C TYR A 280 -3.36 10.80 -19.41
N GLY A 281 -2.09 10.98 -19.76
CA GLY A 281 -1.25 12.04 -19.17
C GLY A 281 -1.06 11.87 -17.66
N SER A 282 -1.47 12.86 -16.88
CA SER A 282 -1.46 12.85 -15.41
C SER A 282 -2.75 12.33 -14.78
N GLN A 283 -3.73 11.91 -15.57
CA GLN A 283 -5.07 11.49 -15.12
C GLN A 283 -5.36 10.05 -15.52
N ASN A 284 -6.32 9.43 -14.85
CA ASN A 284 -6.85 8.12 -15.22
C ASN A 284 -8.09 8.27 -16.11
N GLU A 285 -8.16 7.46 -17.15
CA GLU A 285 -9.34 7.30 -18.02
C GLU A 285 -9.95 5.94 -17.74
N LEU A 286 -11.25 5.89 -17.51
CA LEU A 286 -12.01 4.65 -17.39
C LEU A 286 -12.61 4.28 -18.74
N GLU A 287 -12.35 3.06 -19.19
CA GLU A 287 -12.90 2.48 -20.41
C GLU A 287 -13.83 1.32 -20.06
N LEU A 288 -15.09 1.38 -20.50
CA LEU A 288 -16.09 0.34 -20.26
C LEU A 288 -15.78 -0.91 -21.08
N LEU A 289 -15.61 -2.04 -20.41
CA LEU A 289 -15.41 -3.36 -21.04
C LEU A 289 -16.71 -4.16 -21.13
N LYS A 290 -17.56 -4.09 -20.09
CA LYS A 290 -18.80 -4.85 -19.96
C LYS A 290 -19.88 -3.96 -19.39
N LYS A 291 -21.10 -4.04 -19.94
CA LYS A 291 -22.28 -3.37 -19.36
C LYS A 291 -22.74 -4.09 -18.10
N PRO A 292 -23.38 -3.37 -17.14
CA PRO A 292 -23.93 -3.95 -15.93
C PRO A 292 -25.01 -4.97 -16.20
#